data_d459a9f8a5792975b85a41aff3f829fe
#
_entry.id   d459a9f8a5792975b85a41aff3f829fe
#
_cell.length_a   1.000
_cell.length_b   1.000
_cell.length_c   1.000
_cell.angle_alpha   90.00
_cell.angle_beta   90.00
_cell.angle_gamma   90.00
#
_symmetry.space_group_name_H-M   'P 1'
#
loop_
_entity.id
_entity.type
_entity.pdbx_description
1 polymer ?
#
loop_
_entity_poly.entity_id
_entity_poly.type
_entity_poly.pdbx_seq_one_letter_code
_entity_poly.pdbx_strand_id
1 'polypeptide(L)'
;MNGAWRAYGAEFVGTAWMVAVGTGSVALGGSLLVISLSFGLAVTLAILALRGVSGAHINPAVSTGFVLTGHLPRERWLGYVLAQATGGLLGSGVVHAVIGPDELAPTVFAEGLST
;
A
#
# COMPACT_ATOMS: atom_id res chain seq x y z
N MET A 1 -14.09 -6.29 20.73
CA MET A 1 -13.64 -5.33 19.72
C MET A 1 -14.45 -5.57 18.47
N ASN A 2 -15.06 -4.54 17.90
CA ASN A 2 -15.87 -4.73 16.71
C ASN A 2 -14.98 -4.96 15.47
N GLY A 3 -15.59 -5.43 14.37
CA GLY A 3 -14.85 -5.74 13.14
C GLY A 3 -14.14 -4.56 12.49
N ALA A 4 -14.55 -3.31 12.82
CA ALA A 4 -13.95 -2.11 12.24
C ALA A 4 -12.48 -1.96 12.62
N TRP A 5 -12.13 -2.16 13.90
CA TRP A 5 -10.74 -2.04 14.34
C TRP A 5 -9.83 -3.12 13.74
N ARG A 6 -10.37 -4.32 13.60
CA ARG A 6 -9.64 -5.41 12.93
C ARG A 6 -9.40 -5.08 11.46
N ALA A 7 -10.41 -4.53 10.79
CA ALA A 7 -10.30 -4.10 9.41
C ALA A 7 -9.27 -2.98 9.24
N TYR A 8 -9.29 -1.97 10.10
CA TYR A 8 -8.32 -0.88 10.06
C TYR A 8 -6.89 -1.40 10.29
N GLY A 9 -6.71 -2.30 11.24
CA GLY A 9 -5.41 -2.95 11.48
C GLY A 9 -4.91 -3.70 10.25
N ALA A 10 -5.78 -4.45 9.59
CA ALA A 10 -5.44 -5.17 8.37
C ALA A 10 -5.06 -4.23 7.22
N GLU A 11 -5.80 -3.12 7.05
CA GLU A 11 -5.47 -2.13 6.03
C GLU A 11 -4.13 -1.44 6.31
N PHE A 12 -3.84 -1.14 7.57
CA PHE A 12 -2.55 -0.58 7.99
C PHE A 12 -1.40 -1.54 7.66
N VAL A 13 -1.50 -2.78 8.11
CA VAL A 13 -0.45 -3.80 7.89
C VAL A 13 -0.28 -4.11 6.40
N GLY A 14 -1.39 -4.29 5.68
CA GLY A 14 -1.36 -4.62 4.26
C GLY A 14 -0.74 -3.51 3.42
N THR A 15 -1.06 -2.25 3.72
CA THR A 15 -0.48 -1.10 3.01
C THR A 15 1.00 -0.94 3.36
N ALA A 16 1.37 -1.09 4.63
CA ALA A 16 2.78 -1.04 5.04
C ALA A 16 3.60 -2.12 4.32
N TRP A 17 3.08 -3.33 4.25
CA TRP A 17 3.69 -4.44 3.53
C TRP A 17 3.89 -4.11 2.04
N MET A 18 2.82 -3.69 1.37
CA MET A 18 2.86 -3.38 -0.06
C MET A 18 3.87 -2.27 -0.36
N VAL A 19 3.84 -1.20 0.42
CA VAL A 19 4.74 -0.06 0.21
C VAL A 19 6.19 -0.46 0.51
N ALA A 20 6.44 -1.20 1.58
CA ALA A 20 7.80 -1.63 1.93
C ALA A 20 8.40 -2.54 0.84
N VAL A 21 7.65 -3.54 0.38
CA VAL A 21 8.14 -4.46 -0.66
C VAL A 21 8.31 -3.75 -2.00
N GLY A 22 7.30 -2.97 -2.40
CA GLY A 22 7.33 -2.27 -3.68
C GLY A 22 8.41 -1.20 -3.74
N THR A 23 8.43 -0.27 -2.79
CA THR A 23 9.45 0.79 -2.77
C THR A 23 10.83 0.24 -2.43
N GLY A 24 10.92 -0.82 -1.64
CA GLY A 24 12.17 -1.52 -1.38
C GLY A 24 12.79 -2.08 -2.65
N SER A 25 11.98 -2.65 -3.54
CA SER A 25 12.48 -3.15 -4.83
C SER A 25 13.06 -2.03 -5.70
N VAL A 26 12.45 -0.85 -5.66
CA VAL A 26 12.97 0.34 -6.34
C VAL A 26 14.29 0.79 -5.71
N ALA A 27 14.32 0.91 -4.39
CA ALA A 27 15.50 1.37 -3.66
C ALA A 27 16.71 0.45 -3.83
N LEU A 28 16.48 -0.85 -4.02
CA LEU A 28 17.53 -1.82 -4.30
C LEU A 28 17.96 -1.87 -5.77
N GLY A 29 17.43 -0.99 -6.61
CA GLY A 29 17.81 -0.89 -8.01
C GLY A 29 17.18 -1.95 -8.90
N GLY A 30 16.02 -2.46 -8.55
CA GLY A 30 15.31 -3.46 -9.33
C GLY A 30 15.02 -2.98 -10.76
N SER A 31 15.04 -3.90 -11.72
CA SER A 31 14.58 -3.63 -13.07
C SER A 31 13.08 -3.36 -13.08
N LEU A 32 12.55 -2.84 -14.19
CA LEU A 32 11.11 -2.64 -14.34
C LEU A 32 10.33 -3.92 -14.09
N LEU A 33 10.83 -5.06 -14.60
CA LEU A 33 10.20 -6.36 -14.37
C LEU A 33 10.20 -6.72 -12.88
N VAL A 34 11.33 -6.57 -12.19
CA VAL A 34 11.45 -6.88 -10.76
C VAL A 34 10.54 -6.01 -9.94
N ILE A 35 10.49 -4.70 -10.22
CA ILE A 35 9.61 -3.76 -9.50
C ILE A 35 8.14 -4.14 -9.71
N SER A 36 7.75 -4.39 -10.96
CA SER A 36 6.36 -4.75 -11.29
C SER A 36 5.94 -6.05 -10.61
N LEU A 37 6.79 -7.07 -10.63
CA LEU A 37 6.52 -8.34 -9.95
C LEU A 37 6.49 -8.17 -8.43
N SER A 38 7.37 -7.35 -7.87
CA SER A 38 7.41 -7.09 -6.43
C SER A 38 6.09 -6.45 -5.94
N PHE A 39 5.61 -5.42 -6.62
CA PHE A 39 4.32 -4.81 -6.30
C PHE A 39 3.18 -5.80 -6.50
N GLY A 40 3.13 -6.48 -7.64
CA GLY A 40 2.05 -7.41 -7.95
C GLY A 40 1.97 -8.58 -6.98
N LEU A 41 3.10 -9.18 -6.63
CA LEU A 41 3.15 -10.26 -5.66
C LEU A 41 2.84 -9.78 -4.24
N ALA A 42 3.33 -8.61 -3.85
CA ALA A 42 3.03 -8.03 -2.55
C ALA A 42 1.51 -7.79 -2.39
N VAL A 43 0.87 -7.22 -3.40
CA VAL A 43 -0.59 -7.01 -3.40
C VAL A 43 -1.33 -8.34 -3.35
N THR A 44 -0.93 -9.31 -4.16
CA THR A 44 -1.53 -10.64 -4.19
C THR A 44 -1.48 -11.31 -2.82
N LEU A 45 -0.32 -11.30 -2.17
CA LEU A 45 -0.15 -11.89 -0.84
C LEU A 45 -0.98 -11.16 0.21
N ALA A 46 -1.04 -9.83 0.16
CA ALA A 46 -1.87 -9.04 1.07
C ALA A 46 -3.36 -9.40 0.90
N ILE A 47 -3.84 -9.51 -0.34
CA ILE A 47 -5.22 -9.88 -0.62
C ILE A 47 -5.52 -11.29 -0.07
N LEU A 48 -4.66 -12.25 -0.36
CA LEU A 48 -4.85 -13.62 0.12
C LEU A 48 -4.90 -13.69 1.65
N ALA A 49 -4.05 -12.92 2.33
CA ALA A 49 -3.96 -12.95 3.78
C ALA A 49 -5.06 -12.15 4.48
N LEU A 50 -5.49 -11.03 3.92
CA LEU A 50 -6.27 -10.01 4.63
C LEU A 50 -7.68 -9.80 4.09
N ARG A 51 -8.04 -10.37 2.93
CA ARG A 51 -9.36 -10.15 2.34
C ARG A 51 -10.51 -10.58 3.26
N GLY A 52 -10.30 -11.60 4.06
CA GLY A 52 -11.30 -12.09 5.01
C GLY A 52 -11.46 -11.20 6.24
N VAL A 53 -10.54 -10.27 6.46
CA VAL A 53 -10.56 -9.35 7.60
C VAL A 53 -11.09 -7.97 7.21
N SER A 54 -10.54 -7.38 6.14
CA SER A 54 -10.86 -6.01 5.73
C SER A 54 -11.34 -5.88 4.28
N GLY A 55 -11.22 -6.94 3.51
CA GLY A 55 -11.36 -6.87 2.05
C GLY A 55 -10.05 -6.58 1.35
N ALA A 56 -9.00 -6.25 2.09
CA ALA A 56 -7.65 -5.95 1.57
C ALA A 56 -7.69 -4.89 0.46
N HIS A 57 -8.23 -3.73 0.76
CA HIS A 57 -8.25 -2.60 -0.20
C HIS A 57 -6.86 -2.03 -0.41
N ILE A 58 -6.14 -1.79 0.68
CA ILE A 58 -4.77 -1.27 0.75
C ILE A 58 -4.50 -0.06 -0.17
N ASN A 59 -5.55 0.65 -0.52
CA ASN A 59 -5.52 1.80 -1.43
C ASN A 59 -6.76 2.67 -1.20
N PRO A 60 -6.59 3.98 -0.95
CA PRO A 60 -7.75 4.87 -0.73
C PRO A 60 -8.71 4.96 -1.92
N ALA A 61 -8.19 4.88 -3.14
CA ALA A 61 -9.04 4.90 -4.33
C ALA A 61 -9.93 3.65 -4.40
N VAL A 62 -9.39 2.50 -4.04
CA VAL A 62 -10.14 1.23 -3.98
C VAL A 62 -11.24 1.33 -2.92
N SER A 63 -10.90 1.80 -1.71
CA SER A 63 -11.90 1.97 -0.65
C SER A 63 -13.00 2.95 -1.04
N THR A 64 -12.66 4.03 -1.73
CA THR A 64 -13.63 4.99 -2.25
C THR A 64 -14.57 4.32 -3.26
N GLY A 65 -14.04 3.52 -4.16
CA GLY A 65 -14.84 2.76 -5.11
C GLY A 65 -15.80 1.79 -4.41
N PHE A 66 -15.35 1.11 -3.37
CA PHE A 66 -16.21 0.20 -2.60
C PHE A 66 -17.31 0.94 -1.84
N VAL A 67 -17.05 2.15 -1.33
CA VAL A 67 -18.09 2.99 -0.72
C VAL A 67 -19.12 3.40 -1.77
N LEU A 68 -18.66 3.88 -2.93
CA LEU A 68 -19.55 4.36 -3.99
C LEU A 68 -20.43 3.25 -4.56
N THR A 69 -19.98 2.01 -4.53
CA THR A 69 -20.72 0.85 -5.03
C THR A 69 -21.51 0.11 -3.94
N GLY A 70 -21.52 0.63 -2.72
CA GLY A 70 -22.28 0.07 -1.60
C GLY A 70 -21.65 -1.15 -0.93
N HIS A 71 -20.39 -1.45 -1.21
CA HIS A 71 -19.69 -2.63 -0.66
C HIS A 71 -18.85 -2.33 0.59
N LEU A 72 -18.66 -1.06 0.92
CA LEU A 72 -18.04 -0.63 2.17
C LEU A 72 -18.95 0.42 2.81
N PRO A 73 -19.35 0.25 4.10
CA PRO A 73 -20.09 1.30 4.79
C PRO A 73 -19.30 2.61 4.78
N ARG A 74 -19.96 3.70 4.42
CA ARG A 74 -19.29 5.01 4.33
C ARG A 74 -18.68 5.46 5.65
N GLU A 75 -19.23 5.00 6.77
CA GLU A 75 -18.71 5.29 8.12
C GLU A 75 -17.32 4.70 8.34
N ARG A 76 -16.92 3.69 7.57
CA ARG A 76 -15.61 3.06 7.65
C ARG A 76 -14.58 3.66 6.70
N TRP A 77 -15.01 4.50 5.76
CA TRP A 77 -14.12 5.05 4.74
C TRP A 77 -12.94 5.81 5.35
N LEU A 78 -13.20 6.71 6.29
CA LEU A 78 -12.14 7.52 6.91
C LEU A 78 -11.12 6.65 7.65
N GLY A 79 -11.59 5.65 8.40
CA GLY A 79 -10.72 4.70 9.08
C GLY A 79 -9.82 3.92 8.11
N TYR A 80 -10.37 3.48 6.98
CA TYR A 80 -9.60 2.83 5.94
C TYR A 80 -8.52 3.75 5.37
N VAL A 81 -8.89 4.96 4.99
CA VAL A 81 -7.96 5.93 4.40
C VAL A 81 -6.84 6.30 5.36
N LEU A 82 -7.17 6.55 6.64
CA LEU A 82 -6.15 6.87 7.64
C LEU A 82 -5.22 5.68 7.91
N ALA A 83 -5.77 4.47 8.00
CA ALA A 83 -4.96 3.27 8.18
C ALA A 83 -4.01 3.04 6.99
N GLN A 84 -4.50 3.23 5.78
CA GLN A 84 -3.71 3.09 4.56
C GLN A 84 -2.61 4.17 4.49
N ALA A 85 -2.94 5.42 4.78
CA ALA A 85 -1.97 6.51 4.77
C ALA A 85 -0.85 6.30 5.79
N THR A 86 -1.21 5.97 7.03
CA THR A 86 -0.22 5.72 8.09
C THR A 86 0.57 4.43 7.82
N GLY A 87 -0.07 3.40 7.29
CA GLY A 87 0.60 2.17 6.86
C GLY A 87 1.62 2.44 5.77
N GLY A 88 1.27 3.26 4.78
CA GLY A 88 2.19 3.66 3.72
C GLY A 88 3.40 4.42 4.25
N LEU A 89 3.18 5.34 5.19
CA LEU A 89 4.28 6.05 5.87
C LEU A 89 5.20 5.09 6.62
N LEU A 90 4.63 4.11 7.33
CA LEU A 90 5.42 3.10 8.02
C LEU A 90 6.25 2.29 7.02
N GLY A 91 5.66 1.82 5.93
CA GLY A 91 6.35 1.05 4.90
C GLY A 91 7.53 1.83 4.30
N SER A 92 7.32 3.09 3.94
CA SER A 92 8.39 3.98 3.46
C SER A 92 9.45 4.20 4.52
N GLY A 93 9.05 4.39 5.78
CA GLY A 93 9.98 4.58 6.89
C GLY A 93 10.89 3.36 7.12
N VAL A 94 10.34 2.17 6.97
CA VAL A 94 11.12 0.91 7.07
C VAL A 94 12.17 0.84 5.97
N VAL A 95 11.80 1.15 4.73
CA VAL A 95 12.75 1.17 3.61
C VAL A 95 13.86 2.20 3.85
N HIS A 96 13.48 3.40 4.28
CA HIS A 96 14.44 4.45 4.62
C HIS A 96 15.42 3.99 5.71
N ALA A 97 14.92 3.34 6.75
CA ALA A 97 15.76 2.90 7.88
C ALA A 97 16.70 1.75 7.50
N VAL A 98 16.23 0.82 6.65
CA VAL A 98 16.96 -0.41 6.29
C VAL A 98 17.93 -0.17 5.14
N ILE A 99 17.51 0.53 4.10
CA ILE A 99 18.31 0.71 2.87
C ILE A 99 19.06 2.04 2.89
N GLY A 100 18.48 3.06 3.48
CA GLY A 100 19.08 4.39 3.60
C GLY A 100 18.31 5.46 2.83
N PRO A 101 18.48 6.74 3.24
CA PRO A 101 17.69 7.83 2.66
C PRO A 101 18.02 8.14 1.21
N ASP A 102 19.26 7.93 0.79
CA ASP A 102 19.71 8.27 -0.57
C ASP A 102 19.09 7.36 -1.64
N GLU A 103 18.57 6.20 -1.23
CA GLU A 103 17.95 5.24 -2.13
C GLU A 103 16.46 5.48 -2.33
N LEU A 104 15.85 6.40 -1.58
CA LEU A 104 14.44 6.76 -1.71
C LEU A 104 14.30 7.91 -2.72
N ALA A 105 14.48 7.60 -3.99
CA ALA A 105 14.33 8.59 -5.04
C ALA A 105 12.86 8.99 -5.21
N PRO A 106 12.57 10.29 -5.47
CA PRO A 106 11.22 10.70 -5.80
C PRO A 106 10.78 10.10 -7.14
N THR A 107 9.48 9.91 -7.30
CA THR A 107 8.92 9.51 -8.58
C THR A 107 9.13 10.63 -9.60
N VAL A 108 9.74 10.31 -10.71
CA VAL A 108 10.02 11.26 -11.80
C VAL A 108 9.43 10.74 -13.11
N PHE A 109 9.24 11.62 -14.07
CA PHE A 109 8.85 11.20 -15.41
C PHE A 109 9.96 10.41 -16.07
N ALA A 110 9.59 9.42 -16.85
CA ALA A 110 10.54 8.72 -17.69
C ALA A 110 11.20 9.71 -18.67
N GLU A 111 12.45 9.46 -19.00
CA GLU A 111 13.20 10.32 -19.91
C GLU A 111 12.43 10.48 -21.23
N GLY A 112 12.28 11.70 -21.66
CA GLY A 112 11.51 12.04 -22.87
C GLY A 112 10.03 12.33 -22.65
N LEU A 113 9.49 12.13 -21.45
CA LEU A 113 8.09 12.44 -21.12
C LEU A 113 7.92 13.75 -20.34
N SER A 114 9.00 14.30 -19.84
CA SER A 114 8.99 15.58 -19.11
C SER A 114 9.17 16.74 -20.11
N THR A 115 8.12 17.37 -20.47
CA THR A 115 8.20 18.56 -21.35
C THR A 115 7.49 19.74 -20.74
#